data_3c04a3d9496f9fb6b0a119a26e77a52f
#
_entry.id   3c04a3d9496f9fb6b0a119a26e77a52f
#
_cell.length_a   1.000
_cell.length_b   1.000
_cell.length_c   1.000
_cell.angle_alpha   90.00
_cell.angle_beta   90.00
_cell.angle_gamma   90.00
#
_symmetry.space_group_name_H-M   'P 1'
#
loop_
_entity.id
_entity.type
_entity.pdbx_description
1 polymer ?
#
loop_
_entity_poly.entity_id
_entity_poly.type
_entity_poly.pdbx_seq_one_letter_code
_entity_poly.pdbx_strand_id
1 'polypeptide(L)' 'MTETESAILAHARRCAPAESCGFVVRTPEGERYFPCVNISGEPEAYFRMSPDDWLQATLHGEIVALVH' A
#
# COMPACT_ATOMS: atom_id res chain seq x y z
N MET A 1 -9.40 -1.86 16.06
CA MET A 1 -8.56 -1.67 14.86
C MET A 1 -8.34 -3.04 14.22
N THR A 2 -8.55 -3.14 12.92
CA THR A 2 -8.34 -4.38 12.18
C THR A 2 -6.85 -4.62 11.91
N GLU A 3 -6.51 -5.84 11.53
CA GLU A 3 -5.14 -6.16 11.10
C GLU A 3 -4.73 -5.32 9.90
N THR A 4 -5.65 -5.10 8.97
CA THR A 4 -5.41 -4.27 7.78
C THR A 4 -5.10 -2.83 8.19
N GLU A 5 -5.89 -2.25 9.07
CA GLU A 5 -5.63 -0.89 9.56
C GLU A 5 -4.31 -0.79 10.31
N SER A 6 -3.99 -1.79 11.14
CA SER A 6 -2.71 -1.82 11.85
C SER A 6 -1.53 -1.88 10.89
N ALA A 7 -1.65 -2.68 9.83
CA ALA A 7 -0.60 -2.80 8.81
C ALA A 7 -0.39 -1.48 8.06
N ILE A 8 -1.48 -0.78 7.74
CA ILE A 8 -1.43 0.53 7.09
C ILE A 8 -0.68 1.54 7.97
N LEU A 9 -1.04 1.62 9.25
CA LEU A 9 -0.41 2.55 10.18
C LEU A 9 1.07 2.22 10.39
N ALA A 10 1.40 0.95 10.53
CA ALA A 10 2.80 0.52 10.70
C ALA A 10 3.64 0.91 9.48
N HIS A 11 3.08 0.72 8.27
CA HIS A 11 3.76 1.11 7.03
C HIS A 11 3.96 2.62 6.95
N ALA A 12 2.94 3.39 7.29
CA ALA A 12 3.03 4.85 7.31
C ALA A 12 4.15 5.34 8.24
N ARG A 13 4.26 4.73 9.42
CA ARG A 13 5.31 5.07 10.39
C ARG A 13 6.70 4.73 9.87
N ARG A 14 6.85 3.60 9.19
CA ARG A 14 8.14 3.20 8.60
C ARG A 14 8.56 4.13 7.46
N CYS A 15 7.59 4.63 6.70
CA CYS A 15 7.86 5.48 5.53
C CYS A 15 8.12 6.93 5.92
N ALA A 16 7.59 7.40 7.04
CA ALA A 16 7.71 8.81 7.43
C ALA A 16 9.18 9.27 7.45
N PRO A 17 9.49 10.46 6.96
CA PRO A 17 8.59 11.54 6.54
C PRO A 17 8.06 11.43 5.09
N ALA A 18 8.41 10.38 4.36
CA ALA A 18 7.86 10.15 3.04
C ALA A 18 6.40 9.71 3.14
N GLU A 19 5.60 10.02 2.12
CA GLU A 19 4.24 9.51 2.04
C GLU A 19 4.25 8.01 1.79
N SER A 20 3.48 7.27 2.57
CA SER A 20 3.27 5.85 2.34
C SER A 20 2.22 5.66 1.27
N CYS A 21 2.27 4.52 0.59
CA CYS A 21 1.24 4.13 -0.36
C CYS A 21 1.11 2.62 -0.39
N GLY A 22 -0.07 2.15 -0.78
CA GLY A 22 -0.32 0.72 -0.87
C GLY A 22 -1.72 0.43 -1.33
N PHE A 23 -2.04 -0.85 -1.42
CA PHE A 23 -3.36 -1.32 -1.83
C PHE A 23 -3.97 -2.20 -0.74
N VAL A 24 -5.28 -2.13 -0.61
CA VAL A 24 -6.03 -3.17 0.09
C VAL A 24 -6.50 -4.16 -0.97
N VAL A 25 -6.18 -5.43 -0.78
CA VAL A 25 -6.45 -6.50 -1.72
C VAL A 25 -7.37 -7.52 -1.06
N ARG A 26 -8.42 -7.92 -1.75
CA ARG A 26 -9.31 -8.98 -1.29
C ARG A 26 -8.76 -10.31 -1.74
N THR A 27 -8.43 -11.16 -0.76
CA THR A 27 -7.91 -12.50 -0.99
C THR A 27 -8.90 -13.55 -0.47
N PRO A 28 -8.70 -14.84 -0.78
CA PRO A 28 -9.54 -15.91 -0.19
C PRO A 28 -9.52 -15.94 1.33
N GLU A 29 -8.45 -15.44 1.97
CA GLU A 29 -8.31 -15.40 3.42
C GLU A 29 -8.81 -14.07 4.02
N GLY A 30 -9.37 -13.17 3.19
CA GLY A 30 -9.85 -11.87 3.62
C GLY A 30 -9.03 -10.73 3.04
N GLU A 31 -9.30 -9.51 3.50
CA GLU A 31 -8.59 -8.34 3.02
C GLU A 31 -7.20 -8.25 3.63
N ARG A 32 -6.24 -7.84 2.80
CA ARG A 32 -4.84 -7.69 3.19
C ARG A 32 -4.31 -6.38 2.65
N TYR A 33 -3.48 -5.71 3.42
CA TYR A 33 -2.76 -4.52 2.96
C TYR A 33 -1.50 -4.94 2.21
N PHE A 34 -1.34 -4.44 1.00
CA PHE A 34 -0.16 -4.67 0.16
C PHE A 34 0.64 -3.37 0.14
N PRO A 35 1.71 -3.27 0.93
CA PRO A 35 2.52 -2.05 0.97
C PRO A 35 3.31 -1.88 -0.31
N CYS A 36 3.37 -0.65 -0.82
CA CYS A 36 4.08 -0.31 -2.04
C CYS A 36 5.20 0.66 -1.75
N VAL A 37 6.18 0.71 -2.66
CA VAL A 37 7.27 1.67 -2.59
C VAL A 37 6.81 2.97 -3.23
N ASN A 38 7.08 4.09 -2.58
CA ASN A 38 6.85 5.41 -3.15
C ASN A 38 8.05 5.76 -4.03
N ILE A 39 7.84 5.72 -5.35
CA ILE A 39 8.90 6.00 -6.34
C ILE A 39 8.88 7.45 -6.82
N SER A 40 8.18 8.35 -6.12
CA SER A 40 8.15 9.75 -6.45
C SER A 40 9.53 10.39 -6.29
N GLY A 41 9.85 11.36 -7.15
CA GLY A 41 11.05 12.18 -6.98
C GLY A 41 10.94 13.13 -5.80
N GLU A 42 9.74 13.33 -5.24
CA GLU A 42 9.49 14.17 -4.07
C GLU A 42 8.63 13.40 -3.07
N PRO A 43 9.20 12.35 -2.43
CA PRO A 43 8.41 11.39 -1.67
C PRO A 43 7.75 11.96 -0.42
N GLU A 44 8.23 13.08 0.11
CA GLU A 44 7.60 13.72 1.28
C GLU A 44 6.37 14.54 0.89
N ALA A 45 6.25 14.95 -0.36
CA ALA A 45 5.14 15.78 -0.85
C ALA A 45 4.14 14.98 -1.68
N TYR A 46 4.59 13.97 -2.39
CA TYR A 46 3.79 13.21 -3.34
C TYR A 46 4.10 11.73 -3.24
N PHE A 47 3.17 10.90 -3.71
CA PHE A 47 3.44 9.49 -3.88
C PHE A 47 3.25 9.08 -5.34
N ARG A 48 4.01 8.08 -5.74
CA ARG A 48 3.88 7.44 -7.05
C ARG A 48 4.14 5.96 -6.87
N MET A 49 3.23 5.14 -7.35
CA MET A 49 3.35 3.70 -7.25
C MET A 49 4.04 3.12 -8.46
N SER A 50 4.87 2.10 -8.22
CA SER A 50 5.49 1.33 -9.28
C SER A 50 4.43 0.49 -10.00
N PRO A 51 4.46 0.43 -11.35
CA PRO A 51 3.61 -0.51 -12.09
C PRO A 51 3.82 -1.96 -11.66
N ASP A 52 5.04 -2.33 -11.28
CA ASP A 52 5.34 -3.68 -10.78
C ASP A 52 4.59 -3.98 -9.49
N ASP A 53 4.52 -3.03 -8.56
CA ASP A 53 3.78 -3.20 -7.31
C ASP A 53 2.28 -3.41 -7.60
N TRP A 54 1.73 -2.62 -8.52
CA TRP A 54 0.34 -2.79 -8.93
C TRP A 54 0.10 -4.18 -9.51
N LEU A 55 0.97 -4.62 -10.40
CA LEU A 55 0.86 -5.95 -11.00
C LEU A 55 0.91 -7.05 -9.94
N GLN A 56 1.86 -6.96 -9.01
CA GLN A 56 1.98 -7.94 -7.93
C GLN A 56 0.73 -7.97 -7.06
N ALA A 57 0.16 -6.81 -6.75
CA ALA A 57 -1.07 -6.74 -5.96
C ALA A 57 -2.22 -7.45 -6.68
N THR A 58 -2.36 -7.24 -8.00
CA THR A 58 -3.44 -7.89 -8.77
C THR A 58 -3.29 -9.41 -8.83
N LEU A 59 -2.07 -9.92 -8.70
CA LEU A 59 -1.82 -11.37 -8.68
C LEU A 59 -2.27 -12.01 -7.36
N HIS A 60 -2.39 -11.22 -6.30
CA HIS A 60 -2.81 -11.71 -4.99
C HIS A 60 -4.32 -11.70 -4.80
N GLY A 61 -5.05 -10.90 -5.57
CA GLY A 61 -6.48 -10.80 -5.48
C GLY A 61 -7.02 -9.52 -6.12
N GLU A 62 -8.23 -9.16 -5.74
CA GLU A 62 -8.89 -7.96 -6.25
C GLU A 62 -8.46 -6.73 -5.44
N ILE A 63 -7.97 -5.69 -6.13
CA ILE A 63 -7.67 -4.42 -5.48
C ILE A 63 -9.00 -3.73 -5.17
N VAL A 64 -9.27 -3.46 -3.90
CA VAL A 64 -10.51 -2.82 -3.45
C VAL A 64 -10.30 -1.40 -2.96
N ALA A 65 -9.06 -1.00 -2.66
CA ALA A 65 -8.76 0.36 -2.21
C ALA A 65 -7.31 0.73 -2.49
N LEU A 66 -7.09 1.99 -2.79
CA LEU A 66 -5.78 2.63 -2.83
C LEU A 66 -5.64 3.42 -1.54
N VAL A 67 -4.52 3.23 -0.84
CA VAL A 67 -4.27 3.88 0.45
C VAL A 67 -3.00 4.72 0.33
N HIS A 68 -3.11 5.95 0.78
CA HIS A 68 -1.95 6.85 0.85
C HIS A 68 -2.11 7.87 1.97
#